data_5b74d60b10363ff7f15482ec1d99e4cc
#
_entry.id   5b74d60b10363ff7f15482ec1d99e4cc
#
_cell.length_a   1.000
_cell.length_b   1.000
_cell.length_c   1.000
_cell.angle_alpha   90.00
_cell.angle_beta   90.00
_cell.angle_gamma   90.00
#
_symmetry.space_group_name_H-M   'P 1'
#
loop_
_entity.id
_entity.type
_entity.pdbx_description
1 polymer ?
#
loop_
_entity_poly.entity_id
_entity_poly.type
_entity_poly.pdbx_seq_one_letter_code
_entity_poly.pdbx_strand_id
1 'polypeptide(L)'
;MSSISAVDKKTGRKFYVDDPDDLHPGDKVVFLLSLHGGGSVGAWQRAYFPAFRYKEKYRLVIATPSAATKEPARRWIGEADDAHLRNIVDYVFDKYGKDNIASFWLIGHSQGGMTANRLLGDDFFKNRVDGWLSLSGGRIGPIELPASFFVPVRAGMPPMPPPGSDAPRPGRASMPDCDISFIFATGEHEMVALPETSPWADKYQAGPRMRLADVVDDEPGQIYDTLREGHSTPAWGLLPRPGTARVYVYPKARGGRLIADVVRLDKGHTEGYEPRITEQLIKMMVAAPGGKAQRSS
;
A
#
# COMPACT_ATOMS: atom_id res chain seq x y z
N MET A 1 -12.05 -19.79 4.85
CA MET A 1 -11.47 -18.80 5.78
C MET A 1 -12.48 -17.68 5.94
N SER A 2 -13.05 -17.52 7.13
CA SER A 2 -14.03 -16.46 7.42
C SER A 2 -13.31 -15.15 7.69
N SER A 3 -13.41 -14.17 6.80
CA SER A 3 -13.04 -12.80 7.15
C SER A 3 -14.06 -12.27 8.15
N ILE A 4 -13.59 -11.73 9.27
CA ILE A 4 -14.46 -11.07 10.24
C ILE A 4 -14.73 -9.66 9.71
N SER A 5 -15.99 -9.30 9.49
CA SER A 5 -16.36 -7.91 9.25
C SER A 5 -16.48 -7.21 10.59
N ALA A 6 -15.61 -6.25 10.85
CA ALA A 6 -15.73 -5.32 11.96
C ALA A 6 -16.53 -4.07 11.55
N VAL A 7 -17.07 -3.35 12.53
CA VAL A 7 -17.83 -2.12 12.32
C VAL A 7 -17.16 -0.99 13.11
N ASP A 8 -16.82 0.08 12.42
CA ASP A 8 -16.50 1.34 13.07
C ASP A 8 -17.76 1.91 13.71
N LYS A 9 -17.84 1.86 15.02
CA LYS A 9 -19.03 2.26 15.78
C LYS A 9 -19.37 3.75 15.64
N LYS A 10 -18.40 4.61 15.32
CA LYS A 10 -18.61 6.05 15.17
C LYS A 10 -19.19 6.43 13.81
N THR A 11 -18.81 5.70 12.75
CA THR A 11 -19.25 5.99 11.38
C THR A 11 -20.25 4.96 10.83
N GLY A 12 -20.47 3.83 11.50
CA GLY A 12 -21.29 2.70 11.04
C GLY A 12 -20.68 1.94 9.87
N ARG A 13 -19.47 2.26 9.44
CA ARG A 13 -18.82 1.66 8.27
C ARG A 13 -18.20 0.31 8.62
N LYS A 14 -18.37 -0.65 7.70
CA LYS A 14 -17.76 -1.98 7.82
C LYS A 14 -16.37 -2.00 7.18
N PHE A 15 -15.50 -2.84 7.74
CA PHE A 15 -14.18 -3.15 7.18
C PHE A 15 -13.82 -4.60 7.46
N TYR A 16 -12.95 -5.18 6.65
CA TYR A 16 -12.44 -6.53 6.89
C TYR A 16 -11.34 -6.49 7.93
N VAL A 17 -11.33 -7.51 8.80
CA VAL A 17 -10.21 -7.79 9.69
C VAL A 17 -9.81 -9.25 9.48
N ASP A 18 -8.55 -9.46 9.16
CA ASP A 18 -7.92 -10.77 9.11
C ASP A 18 -6.86 -10.81 10.22
N ASP A 19 -7.01 -11.69 11.17
CA ASP A 19 -6.12 -11.88 12.31
C ASP A 19 -5.79 -13.38 12.47
N PRO A 20 -4.69 -13.74 13.13
CA PRO A 20 -4.37 -15.12 13.42
C PRO A 20 -5.46 -15.78 14.27
N ASP A 21 -5.78 -17.04 13.95
CA ASP A 21 -6.86 -17.78 14.62
C ASP A 21 -6.44 -18.20 16.04
N ASP A 22 -5.13 -18.26 16.35
CA ASP A 22 -4.54 -18.72 17.60
C ASP A 22 -3.89 -17.61 18.44
N LEU A 23 -4.36 -16.37 18.32
CA LEU A 23 -3.85 -15.24 19.11
C LEU A 23 -4.22 -15.37 20.60
N HIS A 24 -3.20 -15.22 21.45
CA HIS A 24 -3.36 -15.16 22.90
C HIS A 24 -3.13 -13.72 23.41
N PRO A 25 -3.68 -13.37 24.58
CA PRO A 25 -3.40 -12.08 25.20
C PRO A 25 -1.88 -11.88 25.42
N GLY A 26 -1.35 -10.76 24.94
CA GLY A 26 0.08 -10.45 25.03
C GLY A 26 0.92 -10.85 23.81
N ASP A 27 0.36 -11.59 22.88
CA ASP A 27 1.06 -11.91 21.63
C ASP A 27 1.39 -10.66 20.83
N LYS A 28 2.62 -10.60 20.32
CA LYS A 28 3.04 -9.52 19.44
C LYS A 28 2.50 -9.71 18.02
N VAL A 29 1.95 -8.66 17.45
CA VAL A 29 1.39 -8.68 16.09
C VAL A 29 1.97 -7.55 15.24
N VAL A 30 1.98 -7.76 13.93
CA VAL A 30 2.26 -6.73 12.93
C VAL A 30 0.94 -6.25 12.36
N PHE A 31 0.64 -4.97 12.52
CA PHE A 31 -0.60 -4.38 12.02
C PHE A 31 -0.41 -3.81 10.61
N LEU A 32 -1.29 -4.19 9.69
CA LEU A 32 -1.34 -3.74 8.31
C LEU A 32 -2.69 -3.04 8.05
N LEU A 33 -2.67 -1.74 7.73
CA LEU A 33 -3.84 -1.02 7.24
C LEU A 33 -3.73 -0.90 5.72
N SER A 34 -4.57 -1.67 4.98
CA SER A 34 -4.45 -1.86 3.53
C SER A 34 -5.56 -1.12 2.77
N LEU A 35 -5.17 -0.15 1.95
CA LEU A 35 -6.04 0.80 1.26
C LEU A 35 -6.13 0.50 -0.23
N HIS A 36 -7.37 0.37 -0.76
CA HIS A 36 -7.62 0.09 -2.17
C HIS A 36 -7.35 1.28 -3.09
N GLY A 37 -7.20 1.02 -4.38
CA GLY A 37 -7.07 2.01 -5.44
C GLY A 37 -8.39 2.70 -5.80
N GLY A 38 -8.31 3.76 -6.60
CA GLY A 38 -9.49 4.46 -7.11
C GLY A 38 -10.44 3.53 -7.88
N GLY A 39 -11.74 3.65 -7.65
CA GLY A 39 -12.77 2.82 -8.29
C GLY A 39 -12.92 1.41 -7.70
N SER A 40 -12.14 1.06 -6.67
CA SER A 40 -12.10 -0.28 -6.06
C SER A 40 -12.78 -0.32 -4.69
N VAL A 41 -12.67 -1.45 -4.00
CA VAL A 41 -13.23 -1.71 -2.67
C VAL A 41 -12.27 -2.52 -1.81
N GLY A 42 -12.50 -2.57 -0.49
CA GLY A 42 -11.66 -3.35 0.43
C GLY A 42 -11.59 -4.84 0.08
N ALA A 43 -12.69 -5.45 -0.37
CA ALA A 43 -12.69 -6.86 -0.80
C ALA A 43 -11.72 -7.10 -1.97
N TRP A 44 -11.67 -6.19 -2.92
CA TRP A 44 -10.74 -6.27 -4.05
C TRP A 44 -9.29 -6.09 -3.56
N GLN A 45 -9.04 -5.10 -2.70
CA GLN A 45 -7.70 -4.86 -2.14
C GLN A 45 -7.18 -6.07 -1.36
N ARG A 46 -8.07 -6.73 -0.60
CA ARG A 46 -7.74 -7.95 0.15
C ARG A 46 -7.29 -9.09 -0.77
N ALA A 47 -7.88 -9.20 -1.96
CA ALA A 47 -7.48 -10.18 -2.98
C ALA A 47 -6.29 -9.70 -3.83
N TYR A 48 -6.16 -8.38 -4.06
CA TYR A 48 -5.05 -7.78 -4.81
C TYR A 48 -3.71 -7.93 -4.09
N PHE A 49 -3.69 -7.69 -2.78
CA PHE A 49 -2.54 -7.94 -1.91
C PHE A 49 -2.93 -8.94 -0.82
N PRO A 50 -2.84 -10.27 -1.11
CA PRO A 50 -3.44 -11.31 -0.28
C PRO A 50 -2.60 -11.64 0.99
N ALA A 51 -2.24 -10.61 1.78
CA ALA A 51 -1.46 -10.76 3.01
C ALA A 51 -2.15 -11.69 4.04
N PHE A 52 -3.48 -11.82 4.00
CA PHE A 52 -4.23 -12.71 4.89
C PHE A 52 -3.81 -14.19 4.79
N ARG A 53 -3.23 -14.61 3.65
CA ARG A 53 -2.67 -15.97 3.48
C ARG A 53 -1.52 -16.28 4.45
N TYR A 54 -0.89 -15.24 4.97
CA TYR A 54 0.30 -15.31 5.81
C TYR A 54 0.07 -14.82 7.25
N LYS A 55 -1.18 -14.56 7.62
CA LYS A 55 -1.54 -14.00 8.92
C LYS A 55 -1.03 -14.84 10.10
N GLU A 56 -1.15 -16.18 10.01
CA GLU A 56 -0.64 -17.08 11.04
C GLU A 56 0.88 -17.03 11.15
N LYS A 57 1.54 -17.19 9.99
CA LYS A 57 3.01 -17.31 9.92
C LYS A 57 3.75 -16.10 10.43
N TYR A 58 3.22 -14.89 10.14
CA TYR A 58 3.88 -13.63 10.49
C TYR A 58 3.12 -12.83 11.55
N ARG A 59 2.13 -13.43 12.18
CA ARG A 59 1.30 -12.81 13.23
C ARG A 59 0.72 -11.46 12.76
N LEU A 60 0.05 -11.47 11.59
CA LEU A 60 -0.50 -10.26 10.99
C LEU A 60 -1.92 -10.00 11.45
N VAL A 61 -2.19 -8.76 11.83
CA VAL A 61 -3.54 -8.20 11.94
C VAL A 61 -3.71 -7.26 10.76
N ILE A 62 -4.66 -7.54 9.87
CA ILE A 62 -4.85 -6.81 8.62
C ILE A 62 -6.22 -6.17 8.61
N ALA A 63 -6.31 -4.84 8.55
CA ALA A 63 -7.55 -4.13 8.35
C ALA A 63 -7.65 -3.64 6.90
N THR A 64 -8.77 -3.97 6.24
CA THR A 64 -8.98 -3.61 4.83
C THR A 64 -10.34 -2.92 4.66
N PRO A 65 -10.41 -1.58 4.79
CA PRO A 65 -11.62 -0.80 4.64
C PRO A 65 -11.96 -0.47 3.18
N SER A 66 -13.16 0.05 2.96
CA SER A 66 -13.56 0.70 1.71
C SER A 66 -13.78 2.19 1.91
N ALA A 67 -13.39 3.02 0.95
CA ALA A 67 -13.67 4.46 0.95
C ALA A 67 -15.18 4.75 0.95
N ALA A 68 -15.59 5.87 1.53
CA ALA A 68 -17.01 6.25 1.64
C ALA A 68 -17.62 6.62 0.30
N THR A 69 -16.94 7.44 -0.48
CA THR A 69 -17.42 7.97 -1.76
C THR A 69 -17.59 6.85 -2.77
N LYS A 70 -18.78 6.79 -3.40
CA LYS A 70 -19.13 5.75 -4.38
C LYS A 70 -19.24 6.30 -5.81
N GLU A 71 -19.61 7.56 -5.96
CA GLU A 71 -19.88 8.20 -7.24
C GLU A 71 -18.93 9.38 -7.52
N PRO A 72 -18.54 9.64 -8.78
CA PRO A 72 -18.75 8.81 -9.98
C PRO A 72 -17.88 7.53 -9.98
N ALA A 73 -16.89 7.45 -9.09
CA ALA A 73 -16.08 6.26 -8.80
C ALA A 73 -15.67 6.30 -7.33
N ARG A 74 -15.57 5.13 -6.69
CA ARG A 74 -15.14 5.04 -5.30
C ARG A 74 -13.73 5.58 -5.14
N ARG A 75 -13.55 6.50 -4.20
CA ARG A 75 -12.26 7.13 -3.94
C ARG A 75 -12.14 7.61 -2.49
N TRP A 76 -10.91 7.66 -2.01
CA TRP A 76 -10.60 8.23 -0.71
C TRP A 76 -10.70 9.75 -0.75
N ILE A 77 -11.49 10.33 0.15
CA ILE A 77 -11.68 11.78 0.28
C ILE A 77 -11.43 12.16 1.74
N GLY A 78 -10.46 13.04 1.95
CA GLY A 78 -10.07 13.72 3.18
C GLY A 78 -10.85 13.39 4.46
N GLU A 79 -11.55 14.34 5.03
CA GLU A 79 -12.07 14.28 6.40
C GLU A 79 -12.93 13.06 6.74
N ALA A 80 -13.87 12.69 5.87
CA ALA A 80 -14.79 11.57 6.14
C ALA A 80 -14.08 10.21 6.20
N ASP A 81 -13.09 10.00 5.33
CA ASP A 81 -12.33 8.76 5.31
C ASP A 81 -11.26 8.75 6.39
N ASP A 82 -10.60 9.88 6.66
CA ASP A 82 -9.54 9.97 7.65
C ASP A 82 -10.04 9.66 9.06
N ALA A 83 -11.22 10.15 9.42
CA ALA A 83 -11.86 9.80 10.69
C ALA A 83 -12.11 8.29 10.82
N HIS A 84 -12.62 7.67 9.75
CA HIS A 84 -12.81 6.22 9.71
C HIS A 84 -11.49 5.45 9.84
N LEU A 85 -10.45 5.89 9.15
CA LEU A 85 -9.14 5.24 9.20
C LEU A 85 -8.48 5.36 10.59
N ARG A 86 -8.62 6.51 11.27
CA ARG A 86 -8.20 6.67 12.67
C ARG A 86 -8.97 5.73 13.60
N ASN A 87 -10.30 5.65 13.46
CA ASN A 87 -11.13 4.77 14.27
C ASN A 87 -10.77 3.28 14.09
N ILE A 88 -10.33 2.87 12.88
CA ILE A 88 -9.83 1.52 12.63
C ILE A 88 -8.51 1.27 13.38
N VAL A 89 -7.59 2.23 13.38
CA VAL A 89 -6.34 2.12 14.15
C VAL A 89 -6.64 2.01 15.64
N ASP A 90 -7.50 2.88 16.17
CA ASP A 90 -7.93 2.83 17.57
C ASP A 90 -8.58 1.47 17.90
N TYR A 91 -9.48 0.97 17.06
CA TYR A 91 -10.09 -0.35 17.21
C TYR A 91 -9.06 -1.48 17.32
N VAL A 92 -8.02 -1.46 16.44
CA VAL A 92 -6.97 -2.46 16.47
C VAL A 92 -6.13 -2.33 17.75
N PHE A 93 -5.76 -1.11 18.12
CA PHE A 93 -4.96 -0.86 19.32
C PHE A 93 -5.71 -1.23 20.60
N ASP A 94 -7.01 -0.97 20.66
CA ASP A 94 -7.85 -1.35 21.80
C ASP A 94 -8.03 -2.87 21.87
N LYS A 95 -8.28 -3.53 20.73
CA LYS A 95 -8.54 -4.98 20.68
C LYS A 95 -7.32 -5.84 21.01
N TYR A 96 -6.13 -5.46 20.49
CA TYR A 96 -4.92 -6.27 20.63
C TYR A 96 -3.95 -5.71 21.70
N GLY A 97 -4.18 -4.50 22.16
CA GLY A 97 -3.28 -3.75 23.04
C GLY A 97 -2.16 -3.07 22.25
N LYS A 98 -2.05 -1.73 22.34
CA LYS A 98 -1.03 -0.99 21.59
C LYS A 98 0.40 -1.47 21.85
N ASP A 99 0.67 -1.94 23.09
CA ASP A 99 1.97 -2.46 23.49
C ASP A 99 2.32 -3.77 22.77
N ASN A 100 1.32 -4.48 22.25
CA ASN A 100 1.49 -5.71 21.48
C ASN A 100 1.66 -5.47 19.98
N ILE A 101 1.48 -4.24 19.48
CA ILE A 101 1.74 -3.89 18.09
C ILE A 101 3.25 -3.76 17.88
N ALA A 102 3.88 -4.80 17.36
CA ALA A 102 5.32 -4.83 17.09
C ALA A 102 5.72 -3.82 16.01
N SER A 103 4.90 -3.70 14.95
CA SER A 103 5.02 -2.64 13.95
C SER A 103 3.66 -2.37 13.29
N PHE A 104 3.50 -1.13 12.82
CA PHE A 104 2.31 -0.70 12.08
C PHE A 104 2.70 -0.19 10.68
N TRP A 105 2.12 -0.80 9.65
CA TRP A 105 2.36 -0.47 8.25
C TRP A 105 1.11 0.05 7.56
N LEU A 106 1.24 1.19 6.87
CA LEU A 106 0.29 1.59 5.86
C LEU A 106 0.61 0.87 4.55
N ILE A 107 -0.41 0.31 3.90
CA ILE A 107 -0.31 -0.30 2.58
C ILE A 107 -1.33 0.38 1.69
N GLY A 108 -0.95 0.73 0.47
CA GLY A 108 -1.91 1.34 -0.43
C GLY A 108 -1.63 1.09 -1.90
N HIS A 109 -2.67 0.66 -2.62
CA HIS A 109 -2.63 0.51 -4.07
C HIS A 109 -3.06 1.81 -4.74
N SER A 110 -2.29 2.29 -5.74
CA SER A 110 -2.67 3.43 -6.57
C SER A 110 -3.10 4.65 -5.74
N GLN A 111 -4.36 5.10 -5.82
CA GLN A 111 -4.89 6.17 -4.99
C GLN A 111 -4.78 5.86 -3.48
N GLY A 112 -4.89 4.59 -3.08
CA GLY A 112 -4.65 4.18 -1.69
C GLY A 112 -3.22 4.47 -1.24
N GLY A 113 -2.24 4.33 -2.12
CA GLY A 113 -0.85 4.74 -1.86
C GLY A 113 -0.71 6.26 -1.69
N MET A 114 -1.36 7.05 -2.55
CA MET A 114 -1.42 8.51 -2.40
C MET A 114 -2.10 8.92 -1.09
N THR A 115 -3.15 8.19 -0.69
CA THR A 115 -3.84 8.40 0.58
C THR A 115 -2.93 8.07 1.76
N ALA A 116 -2.20 6.96 1.71
CA ALA A 116 -1.21 6.61 2.73
C ALA A 116 -0.14 7.70 2.88
N ASN A 117 0.37 8.24 1.77
CA ASN A 117 1.29 9.37 1.80
C ASN A 117 0.69 10.60 2.50
N ARG A 118 -0.55 10.95 2.18
CA ARG A 118 -1.25 12.08 2.81
C ARG A 118 -1.46 11.87 4.31
N LEU A 119 -1.84 10.65 4.72
CA LEU A 119 -2.02 10.31 6.13
C LEU A 119 -0.72 10.44 6.93
N LEU A 120 0.44 10.15 6.32
CA LEU A 120 1.74 10.34 6.96
C LEU A 120 2.11 11.81 7.23
N GLY A 121 1.39 12.76 6.66
CA GLY A 121 1.46 14.18 7.03
C GLY A 121 0.64 14.52 8.28
N ASP A 122 -0.21 13.63 8.75
CA ASP A 122 -1.06 13.81 9.92
C ASP A 122 -0.36 13.28 11.19
N ASP A 123 -0.40 14.05 12.27
CA ASP A 123 0.27 13.72 13.54
C ASP A 123 -0.18 12.38 14.13
N PHE A 124 -1.45 12.02 13.94
CA PHE A 124 -1.96 10.74 14.40
C PHE A 124 -1.22 9.56 13.75
N PHE A 125 -1.09 9.58 12.42
CA PHE A 125 -0.46 8.50 11.68
C PHE A 125 1.07 8.55 11.76
N LYS A 126 1.69 9.73 11.59
CA LYS A 126 3.16 9.84 11.58
C LYS A 126 3.81 9.37 12.88
N ASN A 127 3.09 9.51 14.01
CA ASN A 127 3.58 9.11 15.32
C ASN A 127 3.35 7.62 15.63
N ARG A 128 2.56 6.90 14.82
CA ARG A 128 2.19 5.49 15.03
C ARG A 128 2.71 4.54 13.96
N VAL A 129 2.87 5.02 12.74
CA VAL A 129 3.26 4.21 11.58
C VAL A 129 4.76 4.01 11.55
N ASP A 130 5.18 2.76 11.44
CA ASP A 130 6.59 2.35 11.33
C ASP A 130 7.05 2.20 9.88
N GLY A 131 6.13 1.92 8.96
CA GLY A 131 6.47 1.73 7.56
C GLY A 131 5.31 1.99 6.59
N TRP A 132 5.68 2.22 5.33
CA TRP A 132 4.74 2.38 4.24
C TRP A 132 5.13 1.48 3.06
N LEU A 133 4.22 0.59 2.68
CA LEU A 133 4.28 -0.18 1.43
C LEU A 133 3.38 0.49 0.40
N SER A 134 3.97 1.10 -0.59
CA SER A 134 3.27 1.72 -1.72
C SER A 134 3.20 0.73 -2.89
N LEU A 135 1.99 0.33 -3.24
CA LEU A 135 1.70 -0.56 -4.36
C LEU A 135 1.27 0.31 -5.56
N SER A 136 2.21 0.63 -6.43
CA SER A 136 1.97 1.41 -7.65
C SER A 136 1.29 2.76 -7.43
N GLY A 137 1.56 3.43 -6.29
CA GLY A 137 0.95 4.72 -5.99
C GLY A 137 1.68 5.53 -4.93
N GLY A 138 1.63 6.86 -5.05
CA GLY A 138 2.20 7.74 -4.05
C GLY A 138 3.73 7.83 -4.03
N ARG A 139 4.42 7.32 -5.06
CA ARG A 139 5.87 7.49 -5.18
C ARG A 139 6.24 8.98 -5.22
N ILE A 140 7.24 9.33 -4.43
CA ILE A 140 7.81 10.66 -4.36
C ILE A 140 8.91 10.80 -5.42
N GLY A 141 9.01 11.97 -6.04
CA GLY A 141 10.02 12.29 -7.03
C GLY A 141 9.43 12.82 -8.33
N PRO A 142 10.27 13.17 -9.30
CA PRO A 142 9.81 13.56 -10.61
C PRO A 142 9.07 12.40 -11.29
N ILE A 143 7.86 12.66 -11.74
CA ILE A 143 7.02 11.70 -12.45
C ILE A 143 6.75 12.27 -13.82
N GLU A 144 7.27 11.63 -14.86
CA GLU A 144 6.87 11.87 -16.23
C GLU A 144 5.67 11.00 -16.54
N LEU A 145 4.50 11.60 -16.64
CA LEU A 145 3.28 10.90 -17.02
C LEU A 145 3.16 10.86 -18.53
N PRO A 146 2.92 9.71 -19.15
CA PRO A 146 2.69 9.63 -20.59
C PRO A 146 1.42 10.39 -20.98
N ALA A 147 1.38 10.93 -22.21
CA ALA A 147 0.24 11.68 -22.71
C ALA A 147 -1.10 10.92 -22.58
N SER A 148 -1.08 9.60 -22.68
CA SER A 148 -2.23 8.72 -22.49
C SER A 148 -2.84 8.77 -21.09
N PHE A 149 -2.10 9.24 -20.10
CA PHE A 149 -2.62 9.40 -18.73
C PHE A 149 -3.63 10.54 -18.61
N PHE A 150 -3.55 11.50 -19.51
CA PHE A 150 -4.43 12.68 -19.52
C PHE A 150 -5.73 12.45 -20.31
N VAL A 151 -5.89 11.30 -20.96
CA VAL A 151 -7.13 10.90 -21.63
C VAL A 151 -8.09 10.35 -20.58
N PRO A 152 -9.35 10.82 -20.51
CA PRO A 152 -10.34 10.27 -19.60
C PRO A 152 -10.50 8.77 -19.80
N VAL A 153 -10.17 7.98 -18.81
CA VAL A 153 -10.23 6.51 -18.88
C VAL A 153 -11.67 6.01 -18.69
N ARG A 154 -12.55 6.86 -18.15
CA ARG A 154 -13.98 6.60 -17.98
C ARG A 154 -14.79 7.87 -18.23
N ALA A 155 -15.99 7.72 -18.79
CA ALA A 155 -16.94 8.80 -18.87
C ALA A 155 -17.24 9.35 -17.46
N GLY A 156 -17.14 10.66 -17.27
CA GLY A 156 -17.43 11.34 -16.00
C GLY A 156 -16.22 11.56 -15.08
N MET A 157 -15.02 11.08 -15.40
CA MET A 157 -13.80 11.52 -14.70
C MET A 157 -13.34 12.87 -15.27
N PRO A 158 -13.08 13.89 -14.43
CA PRO A 158 -12.48 15.12 -14.93
C PRO A 158 -11.11 14.81 -15.54
N PRO A 159 -10.75 15.44 -16.67
CA PRO A 159 -9.41 15.31 -17.24
C PRO A 159 -8.38 15.81 -16.22
N MET A 160 -7.25 15.10 -16.12
CA MET A 160 -6.14 15.63 -15.35
C MET A 160 -5.60 16.91 -16.02
N PRO A 161 -5.16 17.92 -15.26
CA PRO A 161 -4.56 19.10 -15.82
C PRO A 161 -3.35 18.74 -16.68
N PRO A 162 -3.17 19.39 -17.87
CA PRO A 162 -2.05 19.09 -18.73
C PRO A 162 -0.70 19.38 -18.06
N PRO A 163 0.39 18.71 -18.50
CA PRO A 163 1.74 19.01 -18.03
C PRO A 163 2.06 20.49 -18.19
N GLY A 164 2.62 21.11 -17.15
CA GLY A 164 3.00 22.53 -17.18
C GLY A 164 1.91 23.50 -16.77
N SER A 165 0.68 23.06 -16.45
CA SER A 165 -0.33 23.94 -15.86
C SER A 165 -0.04 24.21 -14.39
N ASP A 166 -0.22 25.45 -13.91
CA ASP A 166 -0.12 25.85 -12.49
C ASP A 166 -1.30 25.34 -11.64
N ALA A 167 -2.24 24.61 -12.24
CA ALA A 167 -3.36 24.04 -11.51
C ALA A 167 -2.87 23.05 -10.45
N PRO A 168 -3.40 23.11 -9.21
CA PRO A 168 -3.08 22.15 -8.18
C PRO A 168 -3.35 20.73 -8.70
N ARG A 169 -2.31 19.92 -8.81
CA ARG A 169 -2.46 18.52 -9.20
C ARG A 169 -2.87 17.72 -7.97
N PRO A 170 -4.11 17.20 -7.91
CA PRO A 170 -4.49 16.33 -6.81
C PRO A 170 -3.55 15.13 -6.77
N GLY A 171 -2.94 14.86 -5.62
CA GLY A 171 -2.25 13.60 -5.38
C GLY A 171 -0.76 13.55 -5.65
N ARG A 172 -0.07 14.69 -5.80
CA ARG A 172 1.39 14.67 -5.80
C ARG A 172 1.88 14.27 -4.41
N ALA A 173 2.52 13.10 -4.31
CA ALA A 173 3.11 12.65 -3.07
C ALA A 173 4.23 13.62 -2.63
N SER A 174 4.23 13.97 -1.35
CA SER A 174 5.25 14.77 -0.72
C SER A 174 6.06 13.94 0.26
N MET A 175 7.33 14.31 0.49
CA MET A 175 8.15 13.65 1.50
C MET A 175 7.55 13.94 2.88
N PRO A 176 7.00 12.92 3.59
CA PRO A 176 6.46 13.15 4.92
C PRO A 176 7.58 13.43 5.91
N ASP A 177 7.30 14.33 6.86
CA ASP A 177 8.19 14.59 7.98
C ASP A 177 7.97 13.54 9.09
N CYS A 178 8.32 12.31 8.80
CA CYS A 178 8.27 11.20 9.73
C CYS A 178 9.42 10.22 9.46
N ASP A 179 9.77 9.45 10.49
CA ASP A 179 10.83 8.46 10.43
C ASP A 179 10.23 7.07 10.25
N ILE A 180 10.18 6.55 9.02
CA ILE A 180 9.56 5.26 8.66
C ILE A 180 10.41 4.49 7.67
N SER A 181 10.19 3.17 7.60
CA SER A 181 10.64 2.35 6.48
C SER A 181 9.72 2.52 5.26
N PHE A 182 10.28 2.37 4.05
CA PHE A 182 9.53 2.55 2.82
C PHE A 182 9.83 1.45 1.80
N ILE A 183 8.78 0.85 1.26
CA ILE A 183 8.87 -0.09 0.14
C ILE A 183 7.96 0.42 -0.97
N PHE A 184 8.52 0.56 -2.18
CA PHE A 184 7.74 0.79 -3.39
C PHE A 184 7.70 -0.48 -4.22
N ALA A 185 6.51 -1.01 -4.46
CA ALA A 185 6.32 -2.18 -5.31
C ALA A 185 5.44 -1.83 -6.50
N THR A 186 5.89 -2.17 -7.70
CA THR A 186 5.26 -1.75 -8.96
C THR A 186 5.38 -2.84 -10.03
N GLY A 187 4.64 -2.72 -11.12
CA GLY A 187 4.79 -3.54 -12.33
C GLY A 187 5.78 -2.90 -13.32
N GLU A 188 6.40 -3.72 -14.16
CA GLU A 188 7.33 -3.27 -15.19
C GLU A 188 6.64 -2.43 -16.26
N HIS A 189 5.37 -2.75 -16.57
CA HIS A 189 4.56 -2.05 -17.56
C HIS A 189 3.75 -0.87 -17.01
N GLU A 190 4.01 -0.48 -15.78
CA GLU A 190 3.33 0.66 -15.17
C GLU A 190 3.43 1.92 -16.04
N MET A 191 2.41 2.79 -15.92
CA MET A 191 2.38 4.08 -16.62
C MET A 191 3.54 5.00 -16.27
N VAL A 192 4.16 4.76 -15.12
CA VAL A 192 5.32 5.51 -14.62
C VAL A 192 6.45 4.53 -14.40
N ALA A 193 7.52 4.69 -15.18
CA ALA A 193 8.72 3.88 -15.01
C ALA A 193 9.32 4.06 -13.60
N LEU A 194 9.88 2.98 -13.04
CA LEU A 194 10.60 3.05 -11.78
C LEU A 194 11.94 3.78 -11.99
N PRO A 195 12.17 4.95 -11.36
CA PRO A 195 13.47 5.60 -11.38
C PRO A 195 14.54 4.74 -10.68
N GLU A 196 15.80 4.94 -11.08
CA GLU A 196 16.93 4.24 -10.45
C GLU A 196 17.33 4.80 -9.08
N THR A 197 16.79 5.94 -8.70
CA THR A 197 17.04 6.62 -7.43
C THR A 197 15.77 6.72 -6.61
N SER A 198 15.89 6.93 -5.32
CA SER A 198 14.77 7.08 -4.41
C SER A 198 14.98 8.27 -3.48
N PRO A 199 14.08 9.28 -3.47
CA PRO A 199 14.14 10.36 -2.49
C PRO A 199 14.09 9.88 -1.03
N TRP A 200 13.55 8.68 -0.78
CA TRP A 200 13.62 8.05 0.53
C TRP A 200 15.04 7.59 0.89
N ALA A 201 15.80 7.09 -0.09
CA ALA A 201 17.20 6.74 0.11
C ALA A 201 18.03 7.99 0.45
N ASP A 202 17.75 9.10 -0.25
CA ASP A 202 18.42 10.39 0.02
C ASP A 202 18.08 10.91 1.41
N LYS A 203 16.80 10.88 1.81
CA LYS A 203 16.35 11.28 3.16
C LYS A 203 17.11 10.55 4.26
N TYR A 204 17.36 9.27 4.08
CA TYR A 204 18.05 8.43 5.07
C TYR A 204 19.54 8.27 4.81
N GLN A 205 20.11 8.99 3.85
CA GLN A 205 21.53 8.88 3.50
C GLN A 205 21.95 7.44 3.25
N ALA A 206 21.09 6.68 2.60
CA ALA A 206 21.33 5.28 2.31
C ALA A 206 22.41 5.10 1.23
N GLY A 207 23.02 3.94 1.20
CA GLY A 207 23.96 3.57 0.15
C GLY A 207 23.27 3.37 -1.21
N PRO A 208 24.04 3.18 -2.29
CA PRO A 208 23.51 2.97 -3.63
C PRO A 208 22.61 1.74 -3.69
N ARG A 209 21.66 1.76 -4.63
CA ARG A 209 20.73 0.68 -4.85
C ARG A 209 21.46 -0.64 -5.15
N MET A 210 21.13 -1.67 -4.38
CA MET A 210 21.64 -3.03 -4.56
C MET A 210 20.52 -3.98 -4.97
N ARG A 211 20.77 -4.79 -6.01
CA ARG A 211 19.84 -5.87 -6.40
C ARG A 211 20.04 -7.08 -5.49
N LEU A 212 18.97 -7.63 -4.99
CA LEU A 212 18.90 -8.92 -4.32
C LEU A 212 18.54 -10.04 -5.32
N ALA A 213 18.44 -11.27 -4.84
CA ALA A 213 17.93 -12.39 -5.64
C ALA A 213 16.47 -12.11 -6.07
N ASP A 214 16.16 -12.49 -7.29
CA ASP A 214 14.80 -12.39 -7.81
C ASP A 214 13.87 -13.34 -7.06
N VAL A 215 12.63 -12.92 -6.91
CA VAL A 215 11.56 -13.76 -6.37
C VAL A 215 10.77 -14.32 -7.54
N VAL A 216 10.87 -15.61 -7.76
CA VAL A 216 10.12 -16.31 -8.81
C VAL A 216 8.89 -16.95 -8.21
N ASP A 217 7.73 -16.66 -8.77
CA ASP A 217 6.46 -17.25 -8.40
C ASP A 217 5.91 -18.09 -9.54
N ASP A 218 5.40 -19.25 -9.22
CA ASP A 218 4.77 -20.21 -10.13
C ASP A 218 3.22 -20.17 -10.06
N GLU A 219 2.68 -19.42 -9.10
CA GLU A 219 1.24 -19.17 -8.97
C GLU A 219 0.91 -17.74 -9.43
N PRO A 220 -0.23 -17.54 -10.13
CA PRO A 220 -0.72 -16.20 -10.46
C PRO A 220 -1.29 -15.49 -9.23
N GLY A 221 -1.37 -14.16 -9.31
CA GLY A 221 -2.19 -13.36 -8.40
C GLY A 221 -3.68 -13.70 -8.54
N GLN A 222 -4.47 -13.40 -7.51
CA GLN A 222 -5.88 -13.84 -7.43
C GLN A 222 -6.86 -12.99 -8.24
N ILE A 223 -6.50 -11.77 -8.61
CA ILE A 223 -7.43 -10.80 -9.15
C ILE A 223 -6.78 -9.83 -10.13
N TYR A 224 -7.58 -9.31 -11.06
CA TYR A 224 -7.24 -8.22 -11.96
C TYR A 224 -8.47 -7.32 -12.18
N ASP A 225 -8.32 -6.17 -12.84
CA ASP A 225 -9.44 -5.25 -13.08
C ASP A 225 -10.30 -5.72 -14.26
N THR A 226 -11.35 -6.46 -13.97
CA THR A 226 -12.32 -6.97 -14.96
C THR A 226 -13.14 -5.88 -15.63
N LEU A 227 -13.24 -4.68 -15.05
CA LEU A 227 -13.97 -3.55 -15.65
C LEU A 227 -13.27 -2.99 -16.90
N ARG A 228 -12.05 -3.43 -17.14
CA ARG A 228 -11.24 -3.05 -18.31
C ARG A 228 -11.14 -4.15 -19.34
N GLU A 229 -11.97 -5.17 -19.25
CA GLU A 229 -12.09 -6.20 -20.24
C GLU A 229 -12.39 -5.57 -21.63
N GLY A 230 -11.56 -5.83 -22.63
CA GLY A 230 -11.59 -5.12 -23.91
C GLY A 230 -10.71 -3.86 -23.99
N HIS A 231 -10.20 -3.36 -22.87
CA HIS A 231 -9.21 -2.27 -22.78
C HIS A 231 -7.92 -2.71 -22.07
N SER A 232 -7.73 -4.01 -21.89
CA SER A 232 -6.52 -4.57 -21.26
C SER A 232 -5.29 -4.19 -22.06
N THR A 233 -4.44 -3.40 -21.45
CA THR A 233 -3.12 -3.08 -21.96
C THR A 233 -2.09 -3.59 -20.97
N PRO A 234 -0.84 -3.85 -21.39
CA PRO A 234 0.22 -4.22 -20.47
C PRO A 234 0.35 -3.25 -19.29
N ALA A 235 0.14 -1.96 -19.51
CA ALA A 235 0.23 -0.92 -18.46
C ALA A 235 -0.86 -1.05 -17.38
N TRP A 236 -2.06 -1.46 -17.75
CA TRP A 236 -3.16 -1.65 -16.79
C TRP A 236 -3.19 -3.05 -16.19
N GLY A 237 -2.84 -4.04 -16.96
CA GLY A 237 -2.81 -5.42 -16.54
C GLY A 237 -3.50 -6.34 -17.53
N LEU A 238 -3.02 -7.55 -17.56
CA LEU A 238 -3.54 -8.66 -18.34
C LEU A 238 -4.17 -9.69 -17.40
N LEU A 239 -4.60 -10.82 -17.95
CA LEU A 239 -5.09 -11.94 -17.15
C LEU A 239 -4.03 -12.40 -16.14
N PRO A 240 -4.42 -12.85 -14.93
CA PRO A 240 -3.50 -13.35 -13.94
C PRO A 240 -2.58 -14.44 -14.48
N ARG A 241 -1.31 -14.31 -14.22
CA ARG A 241 -0.27 -15.25 -14.59
C ARG A 241 0.85 -15.24 -13.56
N PRO A 242 1.64 -16.29 -13.45
CA PRO A 242 2.85 -16.29 -12.62
C PRO A 242 3.77 -15.14 -12.97
N GLY A 243 4.66 -14.78 -12.08
CA GLY A 243 5.55 -13.66 -12.26
C GLY A 243 6.88 -13.79 -11.55
N THR A 244 7.78 -12.88 -11.88
CA THR A 244 9.07 -12.72 -11.24
C THR A 244 9.17 -11.29 -10.73
N ALA A 245 9.64 -11.09 -9.51
CA ALA A 245 9.94 -9.76 -9.00
C ALA A 245 11.45 -9.56 -8.83
N ARG A 246 11.95 -8.43 -9.34
CA ARG A 246 13.27 -7.90 -9.00
C ARG A 246 13.18 -7.11 -7.73
N VAL A 247 14.05 -7.41 -6.78
CA VAL A 247 14.08 -6.76 -5.48
C VAL A 247 15.36 -5.93 -5.36
N TYR A 248 15.20 -4.68 -4.99
CA TYR A 248 16.30 -3.75 -4.76
C TYR A 248 16.18 -3.18 -3.36
N VAL A 249 17.32 -3.01 -2.69
CA VAL A 249 17.41 -2.35 -1.39
C VAL A 249 18.43 -1.22 -1.43
N TYR A 250 18.22 -0.22 -0.61
CA TYR A 250 19.19 0.86 -0.36
C TYR A 250 19.79 0.63 1.03
N PRO A 251 21.02 0.05 1.09
CA PRO A 251 21.61 -0.37 2.35
C PRO A 251 22.07 0.80 3.20
N LYS A 252 22.34 0.54 4.49
CA LYS A 252 22.90 1.52 5.43
C LYS A 252 22.05 2.78 5.63
N ALA A 253 20.74 2.70 5.40
CA ALA A 253 19.84 3.81 5.70
C ALA A 253 19.92 4.19 7.19
N ARG A 254 20.00 5.49 7.46
CA ARG A 254 20.06 6.02 8.83
C ARG A 254 18.89 5.49 9.68
N GLY A 255 19.18 5.15 10.95
CA GLY A 255 18.17 4.56 11.85
C GLY A 255 17.80 3.12 11.53
N GLY A 256 18.56 2.44 10.66
CA GLY A 256 18.29 1.06 10.24
C GLY A 256 17.02 0.91 9.40
N ARG A 257 16.49 2.01 8.85
CA ARG A 257 15.26 1.98 8.05
C ARG A 257 15.40 1.11 6.81
N LEU A 258 14.37 0.36 6.50
CA LEU A 258 14.30 -0.38 5.25
C LEU A 258 13.82 0.55 4.15
N ILE A 259 14.63 0.71 3.10
CA ILE A 259 14.25 1.41 1.87
C ILE A 259 14.45 0.43 0.72
N ALA A 260 13.38 0.17 -0.04
CA ALA A 260 13.40 -0.84 -1.08
C ALA A 260 12.46 -0.50 -2.25
N ASP A 261 12.84 -1.02 -3.42
CA ASP A 261 12.01 -1.04 -4.62
C ASP A 261 11.82 -2.49 -5.08
N VAL A 262 10.59 -2.83 -5.49
CA VAL A 262 10.25 -4.15 -6.02
C VAL A 262 9.54 -3.98 -7.35
N VAL A 263 10.07 -4.60 -8.41
CA VAL A 263 9.50 -4.53 -9.76
C VAL A 263 9.02 -5.91 -10.17
N ARG A 264 7.73 -6.05 -10.39
CA ARG A 264 7.12 -7.26 -10.93
C ARG A 264 7.25 -7.25 -12.45
N LEU A 265 8.05 -8.17 -12.98
CA LEU A 265 8.34 -8.27 -14.41
C LEU A 265 7.07 -8.65 -15.19
N ASP A 266 6.90 -8.02 -16.35
CA ASP A 266 5.77 -8.23 -17.24
C ASP A 266 4.38 -8.03 -16.59
N LYS A 267 4.29 -7.17 -15.56
CA LYS A 267 3.06 -6.85 -14.84
C LYS A 267 2.66 -5.39 -15.01
N GLY A 268 1.33 -5.18 -15.02
CA GLY A 268 0.72 -3.87 -15.05
C GLY A 268 0.13 -3.46 -13.69
N HIS A 269 -0.63 -2.37 -13.72
CA HIS A 269 -1.13 -1.64 -12.55
C HIS A 269 -2.11 -2.43 -11.68
N THR A 270 -2.98 -3.26 -12.28
CA THR A 270 -4.13 -3.87 -11.59
C THR A 270 -4.02 -5.38 -11.42
N GLU A 271 -2.92 -6.00 -11.83
CA GLU A 271 -2.70 -7.43 -11.64
C GLU A 271 -2.36 -7.72 -10.17
N GLY A 272 -3.17 -8.55 -9.52
CA GLY A 272 -2.98 -8.94 -8.12
C GLY A 272 -1.61 -9.56 -7.86
N TYR A 273 -1.12 -9.39 -6.64
CA TYR A 273 0.20 -9.88 -6.24
C TYR A 273 0.22 -11.40 -6.12
N GLU A 274 1.26 -11.99 -6.64
CA GLU A 274 1.57 -13.41 -6.57
C GLU A 274 1.91 -13.82 -5.12
N PRO A 275 1.68 -15.08 -4.72
CA PRO A 275 1.87 -15.51 -3.33
C PRO A 275 3.28 -15.30 -2.77
N ARG A 276 4.32 -15.79 -3.47
CA ARG A 276 5.71 -15.67 -2.99
C ARG A 276 6.20 -14.23 -2.99
N ILE A 277 5.77 -13.43 -3.97
CA ILE A 277 6.10 -11.99 -4.02
C ILE A 277 5.40 -11.27 -2.86
N THR A 278 4.13 -11.59 -2.58
CA THR A 278 3.42 -11.08 -1.41
C THR A 278 4.16 -11.45 -0.12
N GLU A 279 4.57 -12.71 0.03
CA GLU A 279 5.32 -13.17 1.20
C GLU A 279 6.65 -12.45 1.36
N GLN A 280 7.37 -12.21 0.25
CA GLN A 280 8.63 -11.46 0.29
C GLN A 280 8.44 -10.03 0.81
N LEU A 281 7.40 -9.33 0.36
CA LEU A 281 7.07 -8.01 0.87
C LEU A 281 6.74 -8.04 2.37
N ILE A 282 5.99 -9.05 2.82
CA ILE A 282 5.68 -9.25 4.25
C ILE A 282 6.95 -9.52 5.05
N LYS A 283 7.85 -10.39 4.59
CA LYS A 283 9.16 -10.64 5.24
C LYS A 283 9.95 -9.35 5.43
N MET A 284 9.97 -8.51 4.40
CA MET A 284 10.67 -7.23 4.47
C MET A 284 10.03 -6.28 5.49
N MET A 285 8.70 -6.23 5.54
CA MET A 285 7.97 -5.41 6.51
C MET A 285 8.20 -5.87 7.95
N VAL A 286 8.13 -7.18 8.19
CA VAL A 286 8.30 -7.78 9.53
C VAL A 286 9.74 -7.62 10.03
N ALA A 287 10.74 -7.67 9.13
CA ALA A 287 12.14 -7.49 9.49
C ALA A 287 12.54 -6.02 9.70
N ALA A 288 11.72 -5.07 9.29
CA ALA A 288 12.02 -3.65 9.42
C ALA A 288 11.81 -3.15 10.87
N PRO A 289 12.50 -2.07 11.29
CA PRO A 289 12.31 -1.48 12.61
C PRO A 289 10.86 -1.04 12.86
N GLY A 290 10.34 -1.38 14.04
CA GLY A 290 8.99 -1.06 14.49
C GLY A 290 8.95 -0.33 15.83
N GLY A 291 7.81 -0.41 16.52
CA GLY A 291 7.61 0.01 17.91
C GLY A 291 7.12 1.44 18.11
N LYS A 292 6.71 2.18 17.07
CA LYS A 292 6.13 3.52 17.26
C LYS A 292 4.78 3.47 17.98
N ALA A 293 3.93 2.49 17.67
CA ALA A 293 2.65 2.31 18.32
C ALA A 293 2.80 2.27 19.85
N GLN A 294 3.80 1.55 20.34
CA GLN A 294 4.08 1.39 21.78
C GLN A 294 4.51 2.71 22.44
N ARG A 295 5.18 3.60 21.71
CA ARG A 295 5.67 4.89 22.20
C ARG A 295 4.70 6.05 21.97
N SER A 296 3.62 5.81 21.22
CA SER A 296 2.62 6.86 20.97
C SER A 296 1.76 7.11 22.20
N SER A 297 1.63 8.37 22.57
CA SER A 297 0.72 8.84 23.62
C SER A 297 -0.74 8.73 23.19
#